data_6dc4d6e0a5589fc13d46d90c34147cd8
#
_entry.id   6dc4d6e0a5589fc13d46d90c34147cd8
#
_cell.length_a   1.000
_cell.length_b   1.000
_cell.length_c   1.000
_cell.angle_alpha   90.00
_cell.angle_beta   90.00
_cell.angle_gamma   90.00
#
_symmetry.space_group_name_H-M   'P 1'
#
loop_
_entity.id
_entity.type
_entity.pdbx_description
1 polymer ?
#
loop_
_entity_poly.entity_id
_entity_poly.type
_entity_poly.pdbx_seq_one_letter_code
_entity_poly.pdbx_strand_id
1 'polypeptide(L)'
;MAGEKVRGRAGTIVVGILGGVGSGKSLVAEQLRQMGAEVFSADEAGHRALDDPAITGELVARWGDTILAADGRLDRQAIAERVFQGPDAERELEFLEQLTHPRIGREMKVFLDQVRQRDDLRLAVIDAALLLEAGWDTACDELLFVAVDDEIRWKRCQ
;
A
#
# COMPACT_ATOMS: atom_id res chain seq x y z
N MET A 1 25.86 9.13 26.30
CA MET A 1 26.17 7.69 26.25
C MET A 1 24.85 6.92 26.12
N ALA A 2 24.32 6.80 24.94
CA ALA A 2 23.17 5.94 24.67
C ALA A 2 23.73 4.69 23.98
N GLY A 3 23.97 3.67 24.80
CA GLY A 3 24.46 2.37 24.39
C GLY A 3 23.39 1.61 23.66
N GLU A 4 23.70 1.22 22.43
CA GLU A 4 23.75 -0.17 22.04
C GLU A 4 22.63 -1.09 22.55
N LYS A 5 21.63 -1.29 21.70
CA LYS A 5 20.89 -2.55 21.67
C LYS A 5 20.81 -3.09 20.25
N VAL A 6 21.96 -3.49 19.74
CA VAL A 6 22.01 -4.54 18.72
C VAL A 6 21.68 -5.86 19.43
N ARG A 7 20.44 -6.09 19.73
CA ARG A 7 19.98 -7.43 20.03
C ARG A 7 19.73 -8.12 18.69
N GLY A 8 20.59 -9.08 18.36
CA GLY A 8 20.31 -10.03 17.31
C GLY A 8 18.96 -10.69 17.57
N ARG A 9 17.90 -10.13 17.02
CA ARG A 9 16.60 -10.77 16.94
C ARG A 9 16.74 -11.90 15.93
N ALA A 10 16.70 -13.12 16.42
CA ALA A 10 16.37 -14.26 15.57
C ALA A 10 14.91 -14.04 15.11
N GLY A 11 14.71 -13.56 13.89
CA GLY A 11 13.37 -13.31 13.34
C GLY A 11 13.40 -12.32 12.17
N THR A 12 12.35 -12.33 11.39
CA THR A 12 12.14 -11.40 10.27
C THR A 12 11.92 -9.98 10.80
N ILE A 13 12.68 -9.02 10.29
CA ILE A 13 12.46 -7.60 10.53
C ILE A 13 11.43 -7.08 9.52
N VAL A 14 10.43 -6.37 9.99
CA VAL A 14 9.41 -5.73 9.15
C VAL A 14 9.71 -4.25 9.01
N VAL A 15 9.94 -3.80 7.77
CA VAL A 15 10.25 -2.41 7.45
C VAL A 15 9.11 -1.79 6.64
N GLY A 16 8.57 -0.68 7.13
CA GLY A 16 7.64 0.16 6.37
C GLY A 16 8.40 1.20 5.54
N ILE A 17 8.08 1.34 4.25
CA ILE A 17 8.69 2.36 3.39
C ILE A 17 7.82 3.59 3.33
N LEU A 18 8.40 4.74 3.68
CA LEU A 18 7.79 6.06 3.62
C LEU A 18 8.42 6.91 2.51
N GLY A 19 7.68 7.86 1.99
CA GLY A 19 8.18 8.83 1.00
C GLY A 19 7.04 9.39 0.16
N GLY A 20 7.20 10.61 -0.35
CA GLY A 20 6.21 11.28 -1.18
C GLY A 20 5.99 10.61 -2.55
N VAL A 21 4.99 11.08 -3.28
CA VAL A 21 4.74 10.69 -4.68
C VAL A 21 5.99 10.98 -5.50
N GLY A 22 6.41 10.02 -6.35
CA GLY A 22 7.61 10.17 -7.18
C GLY A 22 8.95 10.01 -6.43
N SER A 23 8.95 9.68 -5.12
CA SER A 23 10.20 9.48 -4.35
C SER A 23 10.96 8.22 -4.75
N GLY A 24 10.33 7.23 -5.37
CA GLY A 24 10.95 5.97 -5.76
C GLY A 24 10.78 4.85 -4.72
N LYS A 25 9.78 4.92 -3.84
CA LYS A 25 9.48 3.86 -2.85
C LYS A 25 9.39 2.48 -3.48
N SER A 26 8.61 2.34 -4.56
CA SER A 26 8.42 1.06 -5.23
C SER A 26 9.71 0.53 -5.86
N LEU A 27 10.61 1.41 -6.31
CA LEU A 27 11.94 1.02 -6.79
C LEU A 27 12.80 0.45 -5.65
N VAL A 28 12.78 1.11 -4.49
CA VAL A 28 13.50 0.63 -3.29
C VAL A 28 12.92 -0.71 -2.84
N ALA A 29 11.59 -0.84 -2.80
CA ALA A 29 10.92 -2.09 -2.45
C ALA A 29 11.33 -3.24 -3.40
N GLU A 30 11.38 -2.96 -4.72
CA GLU A 30 11.79 -3.95 -5.71
C GLU A 30 13.27 -4.34 -5.58
N GLN A 31 14.16 -3.40 -5.29
CA GLN A 31 15.57 -3.71 -5.02
C GLN A 31 15.72 -4.59 -3.77
N LEU A 32 14.96 -4.31 -2.71
CA LEU A 32 14.97 -5.14 -1.51
C LEU A 32 14.42 -6.55 -1.79
N ARG A 33 13.39 -6.67 -2.64
CA ARG A 33 12.87 -7.97 -3.11
C ARG A 33 13.94 -8.78 -3.83
N GLN A 34 14.69 -8.16 -4.72
CA GLN A 34 15.80 -8.80 -5.45
C GLN A 34 16.93 -9.25 -4.51
N MET A 35 17.08 -8.60 -3.35
CA MET A 35 18.03 -8.98 -2.30
C MET A 35 17.47 -10.06 -1.36
N GLY A 36 16.27 -10.57 -1.60
CA GLY A 36 15.67 -11.66 -0.83
C GLY A 36 14.65 -11.23 0.22
N ALA A 37 14.20 -9.96 0.22
CA ALA A 37 13.10 -9.54 1.07
C ALA A 37 11.75 -9.99 0.50
N GLU A 38 10.79 -10.31 1.38
CA GLU A 38 9.38 -10.41 0.99
C GLU A 38 8.74 -9.02 1.04
N VAL A 39 7.95 -8.69 0.04
CA VAL A 39 7.34 -7.36 -0.08
C VAL A 39 5.83 -7.47 -0.18
N PHE A 40 5.13 -6.78 0.72
CA PHE A 40 3.70 -6.52 0.62
C PHE A 40 3.48 -5.16 -0.02
N SER A 41 2.77 -5.11 -1.14
CA SER A 41 2.34 -3.89 -1.80
C SER A 41 0.87 -3.61 -1.45
N ALA A 42 0.62 -2.51 -0.74
CA ALA A 42 -0.74 -2.09 -0.41
C ALA A 42 -1.52 -1.65 -1.67
N ASP A 43 -0.83 -1.12 -2.68
CA ASP A 43 -1.43 -0.75 -3.97
C ASP A 43 -1.95 -2.00 -4.71
N GLU A 44 -1.15 -3.05 -4.82
CA GLU A 44 -1.57 -4.32 -5.40
C GLU A 44 -2.72 -4.96 -4.61
N ALA A 45 -2.67 -4.90 -3.27
CA ALA A 45 -3.76 -5.39 -2.42
C ALA A 45 -5.05 -4.57 -2.62
N GLY A 46 -4.93 -3.25 -2.79
CA GLY A 46 -6.05 -2.38 -3.14
C GLY A 46 -6.68 -2.75 -4.49
N HIS A 47 -5.85 -3.04 -5.48
CA HIS A 47 -6.33 -3.52 -6.78
C HIS A 47 -7.08 -4.86 -6.66
N ARG A 48 -6.59 -5.80 -5.86
CA ARG A 48 -7.30 -7.06 -5.59
C ARG A 48 -8.59 -6.86 -4.80
N ALA A 49 -8.62 -5.87 -3.91
CA ALA A 49 -9.84 -5.55 -3.16
C ALA A 49 -11.00 -5.12 -4.07
N LEU A 50 -10.70 -4.46 -5.18
CA LEU A 50 -11.71 -4.07 -6.18
C LEU A 50 -12.33 -5.28 -6.92
N ASP A 51 -11.66 -6.43 -6.92
CA ASP A 51 -12.20 -7.67 -7.50
C ASP A 51 -13.14 -8.42 -6.50
N ASP A 52 -13.28 -7.94 -5.26
CA ASP A 52 -14.21 -8.49 -4.28
C ASP A 52 -15.66 -8.12 -4.65
N PRO A 53 -16.56 -9.10 -4.88
CA PRO A 53 -17.94 -8.82 -5.28
C PRO A 53 -18.70 -7.93 -4.30
N ALA A 54 -18.40 -7.99 -3.00
CA ALA A 54 -19.03 -7.14 -2.00
C ALA A 54 -18.62 -5.66 -2.18
N ILE A 55 -17.33 -5.41 -2.41
CA ILE A 55 -16.80 -4.06 -2.67
C ILE A 55 -17.33 -3.55 -4.00
N THR A 56 -17.29 -4.37 -5.06
CA THR A 56 -17.87 -4.02 -6.36
C THR A 56 -19.35 -3.62 -6.22
N GLY A 57 -20.13 -4.39 -5.47
CA GLY A 57 -21.55 -4.09 -5.24
C GLY A 57 -21.79 -2.74 -4.57
N GLU A 58 -21.00 -2.41 -3.53
CA GLU A 58 -21.09 -1.12 -2.83
C GLU A 58 -20.70 0.06 -3.74
N LEU A 59 -19.66 -0.11 -4.56
CA LEU A 59 -19.22 0.91 -5.51
C LEU A 59 -20.27 1.16 -6.59
N VAL A 60 -20.87 0.10 -7.15
CA VAL A 60 -21.94 0.22 -8.15
C VAL A 60 -23.19 0.82 -7.53
N ALA A 61 -23.55 0.44 -6.30
CA ALA A 61 -24.71 1.03 -5.60
C ALA A 61 -24.53 2.55 -5.39
N ARG A 62 -23.31 3.03 -5.18
CA ARG A 62 -23.03 4.46 -4.98
C ARG A 62 -22.83 5.23 -6.28
N TRP A 63 -22.08 4.67 -7.24
CA TRP A 63 -21.64 5.39 -8.44
C TRP A 63 -22.35 4.97 -9.73
N GLY A 64 -23.18 3.91 -9.66
CA GLY A 64 -23.89 3.36 -10.81
C GLY A 64 -22.99 2.57 -11.76
N ASP A 65 -23.56 2.14 -12.86
CA ASP A 65 -22.89 1.30 -13.86
C ASP A 65 -21.80 2.03 -14.67
N THR A 66 -21.66 3.34 -14.51
CA THR A 66 -20.65 4.16 -15.21
C THR A 66 -19.23 3.80 -14.84
N ILE A 67 -19.04 3.07 -13.73
CA ILE A 67 -17.73 2.56 -13.28
C ILE A 67 -17.47 1.13 -13.76
N LEU A 68 -18.34 0.57 -14.61
CA LEU A 68 -18.16 -0.77 -15.18
C LEU A 68 -17.63 -0.69 -16.61
N ALA A 69 -16.67 -1.53 -16.92
CA ALA A 69 -16.22 -1.79 -18.28
C ALA A 69 -17.24 -2.66 -19.03
N ALA A 70 -17.06 -2.81 -20.34
CA ALA A 70 -17.97 -3.58 -21.20
C ALA A 70 -18.08 -5.07 -20.82
N ASP A 71 -17.09 -5.61 -20.14
CA ASP A 71 -17.04 -6.98 -19.62
C ASP A 71 -17.70 -7.14 -18.23
N GLY A 72 -18.25 -6.06 -17.69
CA GLY A 72 -18.89 -6.04 -16.38
C GLY A 72 -17.93 -5.94 -15.19
N ARG A 73 -16.62 -5.79 -15.42
CA ARG A 73 -15.63 -5.55 -14.37
C ARG A 73 -15.54 -4.06 -14.05
N LEU A 74 -15.00 -3.76 -12.87
CA LEU A 74 -14.71 -2.37 -12.50
C LEU A 74 -13.68 -1.75 -13.46
N ASP A 75 -14.03 -0.59 -14.02
CA ASP A 75 -13.11 0.25 -14.78
C ASP A 75 -12.30 1.11 -13.81
N ARG A 76 -11.02 0.76 -13.66
CA ARG A 76 -10.10 1.45 -12.75
C ARG A 76 -9.87 2.91 -13.14
N GLN A 77 -9.93 3.23 -14.43
CA GLN A 77 -9.80 4.60 -14.89
C GLN A 77 -11.03 5.43 -14.48
N ALA A 78 -12.22 4.90 -14.69
CA ALA A 78 -13.46 5.56 -14.27
C ALA A 78 -13.50 5.77 -12.74
N ILE A 79 -13.03 4.80 -11.96
CA ILE A 79 -12.88 4.95 -10.50
C ILE A 79 -11.87 6.05 -10.16
N ALA A 80 -10.70 6.07 -10.79
CA ALA A 80 -9.67 7.08 -10.56
C ALA A 80 -10.16 8.49 -10.88
N GLU A 81 -10.86 8.66 -12.00
CA GLU A 81 -11.50 9.94 -12.36
C GLU A 81 -12.49 10.38 -11.29
N ARG A 82 -13.28 9.46 -10.75
CA ARG A 82 -14.28 9.75 -9.71
C ARG A 82 -13.64 10.23 -8.39
N VAL A 83 -12.55 9.60 -7.97
CA VAL A 83 -11.94 9.87 -6.66
C VAL A 83 -10.85 10.94 -6.69
N PHE A 84 -10.36 11.32 -7.88
CA PHE A 84 -9.31 12.34 -8.01
C PHE A 84 -9.75 13.61 -8.76
N GLN A 85 -10.94 13.60 -9.38
CA GLN A 85 -11.43 14.72 -10.17
C GLN A 85 -12.83 15.15 -9.72
N GLY A 86 -13.05 16.48 -9.75
CA GLY A 86 -14.36 17.05 -9.44
C GLY A 86 -14.51 17.53 -8.00
N PRO A 87 -15.64 18.17 -7.71
CA PRO A 87 -15.89 18.85 -6.43
C PRO A 87 -16.05 17.87 -5.24
N ASP A 88 -16.46 16.64 -5.50
CA ASP A 88 -16.70 15.62 -4.46
C ASP A 88 -15.56 14.60 -4.34
N ALA A 89 -14.44 14.81 -5.03
CA ALA A 89 -13.33 13.84 -5.14
C ALA A 89 -12.84 13.36 -3.77
N GLU A 90 -12.62 14.27 -2.83
CA GLU A 90 -12.15 13.93 -1.48
C GLU A 90 -13.12 12.98 -0.75
N ARG A 91 -14.42 13.28 -0.82
CA ARG A 91 -15.47 12.45 -0.21
C ARG A 91 -15.59 11.06 -0.86
N GLU A 92 -15.42 11.01 -2.19
CA GLU A 92 -15.48 9.76 -2.93
C GLU A 92 -14.21 8.92 -2.71
N LEU A 93 -13.05 9.55 -2.55
CA LEU A 93 -11.82 8.88 -2.15
C LEU A 93 -11.95 8.28 -0.74
N GLU A 94 -12.44 9.06 0.23
CA GLU A 94 -12.68 8.59 1.59
C GLU A 94 -13.62 7.37 1.62
N PHE A 95 -14.69 7.40 0.83
CA PHE A 95 -15.61 6.26 0.70
C PHE A 95 -14.90 5.02 0.15
N LEU A 96 -14.09 5.16 -0.91
CA LEU A 96 -13.31 4.07 -1.47
C LEU A 96 -12.34 3.48 -0.44
N GLU A 97 -11.65 4.34 0.29
CA GLU A 97 -10.71 3.93 1.34
C GLU A 97 -11.41 3.19 2.48
N GLN A 98 -12.57 3.65 2.94
CA GLN A 98 -13.36 2.95 3.96
C GLN A 98 -13.76 1.53 3.55
N LEU A 99 -13.98 1.28 2.26
CA LEU A 99 -14.29 -0.06 1.75
C LEU A 99 -13.04 -0.93 1.59
N THR A 100 -11.94 -0.34 1.11
CA THR A 100 -10.75 -1.11 0.71
C THR A 100 -9.74 -1.31 1.85
N HIS A 101 -9.55 -0.35 2.74
CA HIS A 101 -8.57 -0.42 3.83
C HIS A 101 -8.76 -1.63 4.74
N PRO A 102 -9.98 -2.01 5.18
CA PRO A 102 -10.17 -3.22 5.99
C PRO A 102 -9.74 -4.49 5.26
N ARG A 103 -9.92 -4.55 3.94
CA ARG A 103 -9.50 -5.69 3.13
C ARG A 103 -7.99 -5.75 3.00
N ILE A 104 -7.35 -4.62 2.67
CA ILE A 104 -5.89 -4.50 2.58
C ILE A 104 -5.26 -4.86 3.94
N GLY A 105 -5.80 -4.34 5.05
CA GLY A 105 -5.32 -4.63 6.39
C GLY A 105 -5.38 -6.12 6.76
N ARG A 106 -6.42 -6.82 6.33
CA ARG A 106 -6.52 -8.29 6.53
C ARG A 106 -5.47 -9.04 5.72
N GLU A 107 -5.25 -8.67 4.46
CA GLU A 107 -4.22 -9.28 3.62
C GLU A 107 -2.82 -9.02 4.19
N MET A 108 -2.56 -7.78 4.64
CA MET A 108 -1.30 -7.41 5.29
C MET A 108 -1.06 -8.23 6.57
N LYS A 109 -2.11 -8.42 7.39
CA LYS A 109 -1.99 -9.25 8.59
C LYS A 109 -1.61 -10.68 8.24
N VAL A 110 -2.25 -11.29 7.25
CA VAL A 110 -1.91 -12.64 6.78
C VAL A 110 -0.46 -12.70 6.32
N PHE A 111 -0.03 -11.72 5.52
CA PHE A 111 1.37 -11.61 5.08
C PHE A 111 2.33 -11.54 6.28
N LEU A 112 2.05 -10.68 7.27
CA LEU A 112 2.89 -10.52 8.45
C LEU A 112 2.97 -11.80 9.29
N ASP A 113 1.85 -12.50 9.46
CA ASP A 113 1.81 -13.77 10.19
C ASP A 113 2.66 -14.85 9.48
N GLN A 114 2.65 -14.85 8.14
CA GLN A 114 3.46 -15.78 7.33
C GLN A 114 4.95 -15.46 7.42
N VAL A 115 5.35 -14.21 7.21
CA VAL A 115 6.78 -13.84 7.20
C VAL A 115 7.43 -13.97 8.58
N ARG A 116 6.67 -13.72 9.65
CA ARG A 116 7.17 -13.87 11.03
C ARG A 116 7.38 -15.32 11.47
N GLN A 117 6.78 -16.29 10.78
CA GLN A 117 6.98 -17.71 11.02
C GLN A 117 8.15 -18.30 10.22
N ARG A 118 8.80 -17.52 9.36
CA ARG A 118 9.91 -17.98 8.53
C ARG A 118 11.26 -17.73 9.18
N ASP A 119 11.99 -18.79 9.45
CA ASP A 119 13.35 -18.71 10.01
C ASP A 119 14.41 -18.35 8.95
N ASP A 120 14.11 -18.61 7.67
CA ASP A 120 14.97 -18.32 6.52
C ASP A 120 14.87 -16.88 6.04
N LEU A 121 13.83 -16.14 6.45
CA LEU A 121 13.59 -14.77 6.02
C LEU A 121 14.17 -13.75 7.00
N ARG A 122 14.93 -12.79 6.49
CA ARG A 122 15.55 -11.72 7.30
C ARG A 122 14.78 -10.42 7.25
N LEU A 123 14.13 -10.13 6.14
CA LEU A 123 13.50 -8.84 5.87
C LEU A 123 12.15 -9.01 5.19
N ALA A 124 11.14 -8.37 5.73
CA ALA A 124 9.86 -8.15 5.09
C ALA A 124 9.63 -6.63 4.96
N VAL A 125 9.00 -6.22 3.87
CA VAL A 125 8.77 -4.82 3.54
C VAL A 125 7.29 -4.57 3.33
N ILE A 126 6.79 -3.48 3.90
CA ILE A 126 5.45 -2.94 3.61
C ILE A 126 5.62 -1.69 2.77
N ASP A 127 5.22 -1.77 1.50
CA ASP A 127 5.15 -0.62 0.58
C ASP A 127 3.71 -0.12 0.53
N ALA A 128 3.44 0.98 1.22
CA ALA A 128 2.13 1.60 1.30
C ALA A 128 2.26 3.12 1.28
N ALA A 129 1.55 3.78 0.34
CA ALA A 129 1.55 5.24 0.25
C ALA A 129 0.92 5.90 1.49
N LEU A 130 -0.08 5.25 2.10
CA LEU A 130 -0.83 5.73 3.26
C LEU A 130 -0.47 4.95 4.55
N LEU A 131 0.79 4.54 4.69
CA LEU A 131 1.24 3.71 5.81
C LEU A 131 0.92 4.33 7.18
N LEU A 132 1.20 5.63 7.34
CA LEU A 132 0.97 6.36 8.58
C LEU A 132 -0.51 6.69 8.77
N GLU A 133 -1.17 7.18 7.74
CA GLU A 133 -2.57 7.59 7.75
C GLU A 133 -3.51 6.42 8.05
N ALA A 134 -3.17 5.23 7.55
CA ALA A 134 -3.92 3.99 7.82
C ALA A 134 -3.54 3.33 9.15
N GLY A 135 -2.52 3.86 9.87
CA GLY A 135 -2.03 3.30 11.13
C GLY A 135 -1.30 1.96 10.99
N TRP A 136 -0.80 1.65 9.80
CA TRP A 136 -0.10 0.39 9.51
C TRP A 136 1.36 0.41 9.93
N ASP A 137 1.91 1.59 10.24
CA ASP A 137 3.24 1.77 10.80
C ASP A 137 3.44 1.02 12.12
N THR A 138 2.38 0.84 12.90
CA THR A 138 2.42 0.09 14.16
C THR A 138 2.76 -1.39 13.99
N ALA A 139 2.60 -1.92 12.79
CA ALA A 139 2.96 -3.30 12.43
C ALA A 139 4.43 -3.45 12.02
N CYS A 140 5.13 -2.34 11.79
CA CYS A 140 6.53 -2.29 11.38
C CYS A 140 7.46 -2.26 12.59
N ASP A 141 8.60 -2.95 12.47
CA ASP A 141 9.69 -2.83 13.46
C ASP A 141 10.52 -1.57 13.23
N GLU A 142 10.67 -1.17 11.96
CA GLU A 142 11.43 0.00 11.52
C GLU A 142 10.71 0.72 10.37
N LEU A 143 10.99 2.01 10.21
CA LEU A 143 10.49 2.83 9.10
C LEU A 143 11.67 3.35 8.28
N LEU A 144 11.60 3.16 6.97
CA LEU A 144 12.57 3.66 5.99
C LEU A 144 11.96 4.82 5.21
N PHE A 145 12.54 6.01 5.35
CA PHE A 145 12.10 7.17 4.59
C PHE A 145 12.94 7.34 3.31
N VAL A 146 12.30 7.30 2.16
CA VAL A 146 12.94 7.56 0.86
C VAL A 146 12.87 9.06 0.57
N ALA A 147 14.01 9.74 0.78
CA ALA A 147 14.18 11.16 0.48
C ALA A 147 14.65 11.33 -0.97
N VAL A 148 14.05 12.25 -1.68
CA VAL A 148 14.44 12.66 -3.03
C VAL A 148 14.27 14.16 -3.16
N ASP A 149 15.22 14.83 -3.81
CA ASP A 149 15.13 16.25 -4.09
C ASP A 149 13.88 16.59 -4.89
N ASP A 150 13.25 17.71 -4.54
CA ASP A 150 11.97 18.13 -5.14
C ASP A 150 12.05 18.26 -6.66
N GLU A 151 13.18 18.73 -7.20
CA GLU A 151 13.40 18.84 -8.65
C GLU A 151 13.36 17.46 -9.36
N ILE A 152 13.94 16.43 -8.74
CA ILE A 152 13.94 15.07 -9.27
C ILE A 152 12.54 14.48 -9.19
N ARG A 153 11.84 14.73 -8.08
CA ARG A 153 10.48 14.27 -7.84
C ARG A 153 9.52 14.85 -8.88
N TRP A 154 9.60 16.15 -9.14
CA TRP A 154 8.78 16.83 -10.16
C TRP A 154 8.97 16.27 -11.56
N LYS A 155 10.23 15.99 -11.95
CA LYS A 155 10.54 15.40 -13.26
C LYS A 155 9.99 13.99 -13.44
N ARG A 156 9.78 13.24 -12.35
CA ARG A 156 9.22 11.88 -12.38
C ARG A 156 7.69 11.84 -12.38
N CYS A 157 7.05 12.93 -11.99
CA CYS A 157 5.59 13.05 -11.93
C CYS A 157 4.98 13.70 -13.19
N GLN A 158 5.78 14.11 -14.17
CA GLN A 158 5.36 14.60 -15.49
C GLN A 158 5.31 13.46 -16.50
#